data_3cc85a43eaedd0670014825ad632d457
#
_entry.id   3cc85a43eaedd0670014825ad632d457
#
_cell.length_a   1.000
_cell.length_b   1.000
_cell.length_c   1.000
_cell.angle_alpha   90.00
_cell.angle_beta   90.00
_cell.angle_gamma   90.00
#
_symmetry.space_group_name_H-M   'P 1'
#
loop_
_entity.id
_entity.type
_entity.pdbx_description
1 polymer ?
#
loop_
_entity_poly.entity_id
_entity_poly.type
_entity_poly.pdbx_seq_one_letter_code
_entity_poly.pdbx_strand_id
1 'polypeptide(L)'
;MRFAFSGRAGRVTTCTALALSAGMLTVSPAVAEPAPRPVLVPPPAATSPVPTLDVGTSAAAFDATAATAGPAPRFDVSGDGKTDLIHRTRNGWTFVAPSSGGAHVEFTTADSYLDLDLVPIGDQNGTGGPEVLSLSANGALRLYADASTATGTLRWTGHGWNIYNKVFSPGDVDGDGRADVMARQYNGDLYLYRATGTVTAPLAGRVKVGSGWGAYDQLVGLGDNDGDGRGDLLARTPSGTVYFYGSTGDRRAPFRPRKALATGWQVYNQILGVDDRNLDGHADVFARDLNGTLWVHHGRGNGTFASRKQTGTAWNGVEQFGGAGNVPSAGKTLFIARDKAGTLFWYRGLNNGGLAAREQISSIGGYARSNLTLVHALDGGTLPDLLEVYRGRLWNNDKDLGGGWQIYDRLVGPGDLSGDGKADLLARDTSGVLYLYRGNGAGTGFASRVRVGGGWGAYDRILGAGDFTGDGRTDVLARDGSGTLFLYRGTGSATAPFASRRSIGGGWGTYTLLVAPGDISGDGRADLLGVNAAGDLYRYLGTGTDTALGARVKTGHGFQTYADLY
;
A
#
# COMPACT_ATOMS: atom_id res chain seq x y z
N MET A 1 -13.12 -6.45 8.11
CA MET A 1 -12.44 -6.33 9.41
C MET A 1 -13.48 -5.97 10.46
N ARG A 2 -13.78 -6.88 11.37
CA ARG A 2 -14.69 -6.57 12.49
C ARG A 2 -13.88 -5.82 13.52
N PHE A 3 -14.16 -4.54 13.73
CA PHE A 3 -13.75 -3.87 14.94
C PHE A 3 -14.53 -4.50 16.10
N ALA A 4 -13.89 -5.29 16.92
CA ALA A 4 -14.49 -5.82 18.13
C ALA A 4 -14.50 -4.71 19.18
N PHE A 5 -15.57 -3.93 19.22
CA PHE A 5 -15.84 -3.06 20.36
C PHE A 5 -16.57 -3.88 21.42
N SER A 6 -15.88 -4.20 22.51
CA SER A 6 -16.54 -4.72 23.70
C SER A 6 -17.33 -3.59 24.37
N GLY A 7 -18.61 -3.51 24.06
CA GLY A 7 -19.53 -2.61 24.76
C GLY A 7 -19.74 -3.09 26.21
N ARG A 8 -19.21 -2.39 27.17
CA ARG A 8 -19.65 -2.52 28.57
C ARG A 8 -20.97 -1.76 28.72
N ALA A 9 -22.04 -2.52 28.89
CA ALA A 9 -23.35 -2.01 29.30
C ALA A 9 -23.24 -1.34 30.67
N GLY A 10 -23.44 -0.03 30.72
CA GLY A 10 -23.58 0.71 31.97
C GLY A 10 -24.91 0.36 32.65
N ARG A 11 -24.84 -0.12 33.85
CA ARG A 11 -26.02 -0.31 34.72
C ARG A 11 -26.59 1.04 35.10
N VAL A 12 -27.85 1.25 34.77
CA VAL A 12 -28.68 2.33 35.31
C VAL A 12 -29.04 1.98 36.74
N THR A 13 -28.56 2.77 37.70
CA THR A 13 -28.97 2.65 39.09
C THR A 13 -29.99 3.79 39.36
N THR A 14 -31.20 3.39 39.64
CA THR A 14 -32.30 4.25 40.09
C THR A 14 -31.96 4.82 41.48
N CYS A 15 -31.87 6.12 41.63
CA CYS A 15 -31.82 6.77 42.95
C CYS A 15 -33.20 7.23 43.36
N THR A 16 -33.69 6.67 44.46
CA THR A 16 -34.87 7.11 45.22
C THR A 16 -34.49 8.30 46.11
N ALA A 17 -35.29 9.33 46.09
CA ALA A 17 -35.13 10.51 46.93
C ALA A 17 -35.64 10.26 48.37
N LEU A 18 -34.91 10.72 49.37
CA LEU A 18 -35.53 11.14 50.67
C LEU A 18 -34.65 12.11 51.48
N ALA A 19 -35.36 13.20 51.85
CA ALA A 19 -35.30 13.96 53.11
C ALA A 19 -34.17 14.98 53.35
N LEU A 20 -34.68 16.22 53.58
CA LEU A 20 -34.03 17.42 54.07
C LEU A 20 -33.38 17.26 55.44
N SER A 21 -32.16 17.78 55.56
CA SER A 21 -31.70 18.41 56.81
C SER A 21 -30.78 19.58 56.46
N ALA A 22 -31.09 20.74 57.00
CA ALA A 22 -30.35 21.99 56.78
C ALA A 22 -28.99 21.93 57.50
N GLY A 23 -27.91 21.88 56.74
CA GLY A 23 -26.57 22.11 57.23
C GLY A 23 -25.87 23.10 56.30
N MET A 24 -25.25 24.14 56.83
CA MET A 24 -24.46 25.12 56.06
C MET A 24 -23.39 24.38 55.28
N LEU A 25 -23.58 24.25 53.96
CA LEU A 25 -22.57 23.76 53.04
C LEU A 25 -21.69 24.91 52.58
N THR A 26 -20.43 24.91 52.96
CA THR A 26 -19.40 25.61 52.25
C THR A 26 -19.35 25.01 50.85
N VAL A 27 -19.79 25.74 49.85
CA VAL A 27 -19.75 25.34 48.45
C VAL A 27 -18.27 25.36 48.01
N SER A 28 -17.60 24.22 48.03
CA SER A 28 -16.40 24.05 47.22
C SER A 28 -16.81 24.23 45.75
N PRO A 29 -16.06 25.00 44.93
CA PRO A 29 -16.39 25.11 43.53
C PRO A 29 -16.40 23.70 42.93
N ALA A 30 -17.54 23.30 42.38
CA ALA A 30 -17.65 22.05 41.65
C ALA A 30 -16.65 22.11 40.52
N VAL A 31 -15.59 21.32 40.62
CA VAL A 31 -14.72 21.06 39.49
C VAL A 31 -15.58 20.35 38.47
N ALA A 32 -15.90 21.04 37.37
CA ALA A 32 -16.69 20.44 36.30
C ALA A 32 -16.00 19.15 35.87
N GLU A 33 -16.75 18.08 35.91
CA GLU A 33 -16.26 16.79 35.42
C GLU A 33 -15.74 16.97 33.99
N PRO A 34 -14.53 16.53 33.69
CA PRO A 34 -13.95 16.75 32.38
C PRO A 34 -14.82 16.09 31.32
N ALA A 35 -15.11 16.83 30.25
CA ALA A 35 -15.86 16.31 29.11
C ALA A 35 -15.26 14.97 28.66
N PRO A 36 -16.09 13.95 28.41
CA PRO A 36 -15.62 12.66 27.95
C PRO A 36 -14.85 12.81 26.64
N ARG A 37 -13.86 11.95 26.44
CA ARG A 37 -13.08 11.91 25.19
C ARG A 37 -14.02 11.60 24.03
N PRO A 38 -13.87 12.27 22.85
CA PRO A 38 -14.63 11.95 21.66
C PRO A 38 -14.39 10.50 21.21
N VAL A 39 -15.40 9.88 20.63
CA VAL A 39 -15.32 8.51 20.08
C VAL A 39 -15.52 8.57 18.58
N LEU A 40 -14.67 7.86 17.85
CA LEU A 40 -14.85 7.65 16.41
C LEU A 40 -16.05 6.73 16.16
N VAL A 41 -16.90 7.11 15.22
CA VAL A 41 -17.97 6.26 14.69
C VAL A 41 -17.43 5.62 13.42
N PRO A 42 -17.37 4.28 13.30
CA PRO A 42 -16.93 3.64 12.07
C PRO A 42 -17.83 4.06 10.90
N PRO A 43 -17.27 4.37 9.72
CA PRO A 43 -18.10 4.63 8.55
C PRO A 43 -18.86 3.36 8.14
N PRO A 44 -20.05 3.49 7.52
CA PRO A 44 -20.73 2.36 6.92
C PRO A 44 -19.85 1.70 5.87
N ALA A 45 -19.95 0.39 5.72
CA ALA A 45 -19.20 -0.35 4.71
C ALA A 45 -19.50 0.21 3.31
N ALA A 46 -18.50 0.75 2.64
CA ALA A 46 -18.66 1.26 1.28
C ALA A 46 -18.89 0.08 0.34
N THR A 47 -20.03 0.06 -0.36
CA THR A 47 -20.26 -0.87 -1.47
C THR A 47 -19.49 -0.38 -2.67
N SER A 48 -18.31 -0.95 -2.91
CA SER A 48 -17.61 -0.74 -4.18
C SER A 48 -18.25 -1.61 -5.27
N PRO A 49 -18.38 -1.13 -6.51
CA PRO A 49 -18.83 -1.98 -7.61
C PRO A 49 -17.90 -3.18 -7.75
N VAL A 50 -18.46 -4.35 -7.99
CA VAL A 50 -17.68 -5.58 -8.21
C VAL A 50 -16.94 -5.42 -9.54
N PRO A 51 -15.61 -5.63 -9.58
CA PRO A 51 -14.86 -5.61 -10.82
C PRO A 51 -15.39 -6.66 -11.80
N THR A 52 -15.42 -6.33 -13.09
CA THR A 52 -15.78 -7.26 -14.14
C THR A 52 -14.53 -7.68 -14.89
N LEU A 53 -14.39 -8.98 -15.12
CA LEU A 53 -13.40 -9.57 -15.99
C LEU A 53 -14.14 -10.14 -17.21
N ASP A 54 -13.75 -9.72 -18.41
CA ASP A 54 -14.21 -10.35 -19.63
C ASP A 54 -13.53 -11.73 -19.74
N VAL A 55 -14.30 -12.76 -19.49
CA VAL A 55 -13.82 -14.15 -19.54
C VAL A 55 -13.70 -14.66 -20.97
N GLY A 56 -13.93 -13.77 -21.98
CA GLY A 56 -13.85 -14.13 -23.40
C GLY A 56 -14.86 -15.23 -23.74
N THR A 57 -16.07 -14.84 -24.14
CA THR A 57 -16.96 -15.79 -24.82
C THR A 57 -16.38 -16.13 -26.16
N SER A 58 -15.91 -17.31 -26.27
CA SER A 58 -15.45 -18.10 -27.42
C SER A 58 -13.95 -18.35 -27.39
N ALA A 59 -13.65 -19.58 -27.13
CA ALA A 59 -12.87 -20.35 -28.08
C ALA A 59 -13.44 -20.09 -29.49
N ALA A 60 -13.01 -19.00 -30.17
CA ALA A 60 -12.86 -19.10 -31.61
C ALA A 60 -11.99 -20.33 -31.77
N ALA A 61 -12.49 -21.35 -32.43
CA ALA A 61 -11.72 -22.50 -32.78
C ALA A 61 -10.48 -22.04 -33.51
N PHE A 62 -9.41 -21.75 -32.73
CA PHE A 62 -8.08 -21.74 -33.27
C PHE A 62 -7.84 -23.22 -33.58
N ASP A 63 -7.56 -23.53 -34.83
CA ASP A 63 -7.12 -24.83 -35.25
C ASP A 63 -6.06 -25.29 -34.24
N ALA A 64 -6.45 -26.33 -33.46
CA ALA A 64 -5.58 -27.00 -32.51
C ALA A 64 -4.60 -27.87 -33.30
N THR A 65 -3.78 -27.24 -34.16
CA THR A 65 -2.57 -27.85 -34.69
C THR A 65 -1.47 -27.60 -33.68
N ALA A 66 -1.37 -28.52 -32.72
CA ALA A 66 -0.21 -28.76 -31.84
C ALA A 66 0.43 -27.47 -31.30
N ALA A 67 -0.28 -26.71 -30.47
CA ALA A 67 0.36 -25.85 -29.49
C ALA A 67 1.17 -26.79 -28.56
N THR A 68 2.48 -26.67 -28.56
CA THR A 68 3.29 -27.18 -27.45
C THR A 68 2.72 -26.53 -26.20
N ALA A 69 2.18 -27.34 -25.29
CA ALA A 69 1.61 -26.84 -24.04
C ALA A 69 2.69 -25.95 -23.38
N GLY A 70 2.40 -24.67 -23.26
CA GLY A 70 3.26 -23.74 -22.53
C GLY A 70 3.40 -24.17 -21.06
N PRO A 71 4.28 -23.53 -20.28
CA PRO A 71 4.36 -23.78 -18.85
C PRO A 71 2.99 -23.64 -18.17
N ALA A 72 2.72 -24.49 -17.18
CA ALA A 72 1.48 -24.41 -16.41
C ALA A 72 1.34 -23.02 -15.75
N PRO A 73 0.13 -22.45 -15.68
CA PRO A 73 -0.09 -21.15 -15.08
C PRO A 73 0.27 -21.17 -13.60
N ARG A 74 0.82 -20.06 -13.10
CA ARG A 74 1.27 -19.96 -11.70
C ARG A 74 0.11 -19.95 -10.70
N PHE A 75 -1.10 -19.66 -11.12
CA PHE A 75 -2.28 -19.69 -10.25
C PHE A 75 -3.54 -20.04 -11.05
N ASP A 76 -3.79 -21.32 -11.22
CA ASP A 76 -5.03 -21.86 -11.81
C ASP A 76 -5.72 -22.73 -10.76
N VAL A 77 -6.67 -22.16 -10.03
CA VAL A 77 -7.50 -22.86 -9.05
C VAL A 77 -8.89 -23.20 -9.61
N SER A 78 -9.21 -22.68 -10.79
CA SER A 78 -10.43 -23.00 -11.53
C SER A 78 -10.28 -24.24 -12.44
N GLY A 79 -9.04 -24.63 -12.74
CA GLY A 79 -8.70 -25.80 -13.56
C GLY A 79 -8.99 -25.64 -15.06
N ASP A 80 -9.01 -24.38 -15.55
CA ASP A 80 -9.29 -24.09 -16.96
C ASP A 80 -8.02 -23.86 -17.79
N GLY A 81 -6.85 -24.05 -17.19
CA GLY A 81 -5.54 -23.86 -17.82
C GLY A 81 -5.09 -22.40 -17.93
N LYS A 82 -5.78 -21.46 -17.30
CA LYS A 82 -5.47 -20.04 -17.32
C LYS A 82 -5.25 -19.50 -15.92
N THR A 83 -4.42 -18.48 -15.80
CA THR A 83 -4.20 -17.83 -14.51
C THR A 83 -5.47 -17.14 -13.99
N ASP A 84 -5.89 -17.52 -12.78
CA ASP A 84 -6.89 -16.80 -12.00
C ASP A 84 -6.27 -15.57 -11.35
N LEU A 85 -7.08 -14.53 -11.07
CA LEU A 85 -6.57 -13.30 -10.50
C LEU A 85 -6.74 -13.25 -8.99
N ILE A 86 -5.66 -13.09 -8.25
CA ILE A 86 -5.72 -12.67 -6.85
C ILE A 86 -5.75 -11.14 -6.83
N HIS A 87 -6.68 -10.57 -6.08
CA HIS A 87 -6.74 -9.13 -5.90
C HIS A 87 -7.18 -8.74 -4.49
N ARG A 88 -6.62 -7.64 -3.97
CA ARG A 88 -7.01 -7.05 -2.70
C ARG A 88 -7.81 -5.78 -2.93
N THR A 89 -8.93 -5.66 -2.24
CA THR A 89 -9.78 -4.48 -2.26
C THR A 89 -9.23 -3.41 -1.30
N ARG A 90 -9.68 -2.17 -1.45
CA ARG A 90 -9.34 -1.04 -0.57
C ARG A 90 -9.73 -1.24 0.90
N ASN A 91 -10.58 -2.22 1.19
CA ASN A 91 -10.94 -2.59 2.57
C ASN A 91 -9.98 -3.64 3.18
N GLY A 92 -8.92 -4.00 2.45
CA GLY A 92 -7.93 -4.99 2.87
C GLY A 92 -8.34 -6.45 2.65
N TRP A 93 -9.51 -6.72 2.06
CA TRP A 93 -9.97 -8.07 1.78
C TRP A 93 -9.36 -8.58 0.48
N THR A 94 -8.90 -9.81 0.48
CA THR A 94 -8.32 -10.45 -0.70
C THR A 94 -9.33 -11.41 -1.31
N PHE A 95 -9.41 -11.42 -2.64
CA PHE A 95 -10.32 -12.26 -3.40
C PHE A 95 -9.58 -12.94 -4.54
N VAL A 96 -10.10 -14.09 -4.95
CA VAL A 96 -9.78 -14.75 -6.21
C VAL A 96 -10.90 -14.50 -7.19
N ALA A 97 -10.55 -14.01 -8.37
CA ALA A 97 -11.44 -13.88 -9.53
C ALA A 97 -11.10 -15.02 -10.52
N PRO A 98 -11.93 -16.06 -10.62
CA PRO A 98 -11.65 -17.19 -11.51
C PRO A 98 -11.62 -16.76 -12.97
N SER A 99 -10.69 -17.31 -13.73
CA SER A 99 -10.56 -17.06 -15.17
C SER A 99 -11.73 -17.64 -15.95
N SER A 100 -12.34 -18.69 -15.45
CA SER A 100 -13.55 -19.30 -15.98
C SER A 100 -14.82 -18.45 -15.76
N GLY A 101 -14.72 -17.35 -14.99
CA GLY A 101 -15.82 -16.48 -14.62
C GLY A 101 -16.52 -16.92 -13.33
N GLY A 102 -17.52 -16.15 -12.92
CA GLY A 102 -18.28 -16.39 -11.71
C GLY A 102 -18.02 -15.38 -10.60
N ALA A 103 -18.45 -15.72 -9.38
CA ALA A 103 -18.27 -14.84 -8.23
C ALA A 103 -16.81 -14.82 -7.79
N HIS A 104 -16.33 -13.62 -7.39
CA HIS A 104 -15.05 -13.51 -6.71
C HIS A 104 -15.17 -14.08 -5.29
N VAL A 105 -14.28 -15.00 -4.95
CA VAL A 105 -14.29 -15.71 -3.66
C VAL A 105 -13.22 -15.09 -2.75
N GLU A 106 -13.57 -14.84 -1.49
CA GLU A 106 -12.62 -14.33 -0.51
C GLU A 106 -11.55 -15.38 -0.23
N PHE A 107 -10.27 -14.98 -0.42
CA PHE A 107 -9.10 -15.79 -0.11
C PHE A 107 -8.57 -15.43 1.28
N THR A 108 -8.54 -16.38 2.18
CA THR A 108 -8.12 -16.17 3.55
C THR A 108 -6.80 -16.89 3.85
N THR A 109 -5.90 -16.17 4.53
CA THR A 109 -4.68 -16.70 5.12
C THR A 109 -4.76 -16.61 6.65
N ALA A 110 -3.80 -17.18 7.37
CA ALA A 110 -3.78 -17.15 8.84
C ALA A 110 -3.76 -15.73 9.42
N ASP A 111 -3.14 -14.77 8.70
CA ASP A 111 -2.99 -13.37 9.11
C ASP A 111 -3.39 -12.42 7.97
N SER A 112 -4.53 -12.65 7.31
CA SER A 112 -4.97 -11.91 6.11
C SER A 112 -4.92 -10.39 6.26
N TYR A 113 -5.15 -9.88 7.47
CA TYR A 113 -5.10 -8.44 7.76
C TYR A 113 -3.67 -7.85 7.78
N LEU A 114 -2.63 -8.70 7.85
CA LEU A 114 -1.21 -8.30 7.81
C LEU A 114 -0.59 -8.53 6.42
N ASP A 115 -1.28 -9.21 5.50
CA ASP A 115 -0.72 -9.54 4.20
C ASP A 115 -0.52 -8.27 3.37
N LEU A 116 0.70 -8.05 2.92
CA LEU A 116 1.06 -7.00 1.96
C LEU A 116 0.85 -7.46 0.53
N ASP A 117 1.23 -8.71 0.23
CA ASP A 117 1.09 -9.30 -1.09
C ASP A 117 0.90 -10.81 -1.01
N LEU A 118 0.21 -11.36 -1.99
CA LEU A 118 0.13 -12.80 -2.27
C LEU A 118 0.80 -13.06 -3.62
N VAL A 119 1.86 -13.87 -3.61
CA VAL A 119 2.68 -14.15 -4.78
C VAL A 119 2.46 -15.61 -5.19
N PRO A 120 1.73 -15.86 -6.29
CA PRO A 120 1.59 -17.20 -6.84
C PRO A 120 2.91 -17.72 -7.39
N ILE A 121 3.21 -18.99 -7.13
CA ILE A 121 4.45 -19.64 -7.57
C ILE A 121 4.21 -20.98 -8.27
N GLY A 122 2.98 -21.27 -8.68
CA GLY A 122 2.63 -22.50 -9.37
C GLY A 122 2.63 -23.74 -8.48
N ASP A 123 2.38 -24.89 -9.05
CA ASP A 123 2.47 -26.19 -8.37
C ASP A 123 3.94 -26.58 -8.14
N GLN A 124 4.42 -26.42 -6.92
CA GLN A 124 5.79 -26.68 -6.53
C GLN A 124 6.04 -28.13 -6.11
N ASN A 125 4.99 -28.80 -5.67
CA ASN A 125 5.08 -30.11 -5.04
C ASN A 125 4.54 -31.26 -5.91
N GLY A 126 3.94 -30.96 -7.07
CA GLY A 126 3.40 -31.92 -8.02
C GLY A 126 2.04 -32.50 -7.61
N THR A 127 1.31 -31.83 -6.72
CA THR A 127 -0.03 -32.29 -6.27
C THR A 127 -1.17 -31.82 -7.17
N GLY A 128 -0.89 -30.87 -8.07
CA GLY A 128 -1.85 -30.29 -9.02
C GLY A 128 -2.50 -29.00 -8.53
N GLY A 129 -2.33 -28.62 -7.25
CA GLY A 129 -2.76 -27.33 -6.71
C GLY A 129 -1.60 -26.32 -6.67
N PRO A 130 -1.82 -25.03 -6.99
CA PRO A 130 -0.76 -24.04 -6.95
C PRO A 130 -0.37 -23.66 -5.51
N GLU A 131 0.90 -23.31 -5.31
CA GLU A 131 1.39 -22.70 -4.09
C GLU A 131 1.34 -21.18 -4.17
N VAL A 132 1.04 -20.55 -3.03
CA VAL A 132 1.02 -19.10 -2.87
C VAL A 132 1.90 -18.68 -1.70
N LEU A 133 2.78 -17.72 -1.93
CA LEU A 133 3.51 -17.04 -0.87
C LEU A 133 2.73 -15.82 -0.40
N SER A 134 2.51 -15.71 0.91
CA SER A 134 1.99 -14.49 1.57
C SER A 134 3.15 -13.74 2.18
N LEU A 135 3.33 -12.47 1.79
CA LEU A 135 4.26 -11.54 2.40
C LEU A 135 3.52 -10.64 3.38
N SER A 136 3.93 -10.65 4.64
CA SER A 136 3.31 -9.85 5.69
C SER A 136 4.09 -8.57 6.00
N ALA A 137 3.40 -7.56 6.54
CA ALA A 137 3.98 -6.29 6.96
C ALA A 137 5.12 -6.43 7.99
N ASN A 138 5.07 -7.46 8.82
CA ASN A 138 6.13 -7.77 9.80
C ASN A 138 7.33 -8.52 9.21
N GLY A 139 7.40 -8.68 7.89
CA GLY A 139 8.48 -9.37 7.19
C GLY A 139 8.42 -10.89 7.28
N ALA A 140 7.29 -11.48 7.63
CA ALA A 140 7.08 -12.90 7.49
C ALA A 140 6.70 -13.23 6.04
N LEU A 141 7.33 -14.26 5.46
CA LEU A 141 6.91 -14.87 4.20
C LEU A 141 6.42 -16.28 4.51
N ARG A 142 5.17 -16.58 4.13
CA ARG A 142 4.52 -17.86 4.40
C ARG A 142 4.16 -18.56 3.12
N LEU A 143 4.37 -19.88 3.05
CA LEU A 143 3.90 -20.71 1.95
C LEU A 143 2.59 -21.37 2.32
N TYR A 144 1.59 -21.16 1.49
CA TYR A 144 0.32 -21.87 1.48
C TYR A 144 0.32 -22.83 0.29
N ALA A 145 0.28 -24.13 0.58
CA ALA A 145 0.25 -25.18 -0.44
C ALA A 145 -1.19 -25.56 -0.80
N ASP A 146 -1.33 -26.12 -1.99
CA ASP A 146 -2.60 -26.64 -2.53
C ASP A 146 -3.72 -25.60 -2.43
N ALA A 147 -3.45 -24.39 -2.94
CA ALA A 147 -4.39 -23.29 -2.87
C ALA A 147 -5.67 -23.60 -3.67
N SER A 148 -6.80 -23.24 -3.07
CA SER A 148 -8.13 -23.23 -3.68
C SER A 148 -8.56 -21.78 -3.95
N THR A 149 -9.79 -21.58 -4.41
CA THR A 149 -10.36 -20.22 -4.53
C THR A 149 -10.49 -19.49 -3.20
N ALA A 150 -10.52 -20.20 -2.07
CA ALA A 150 -10.80 -19.61 -0.75
C ALA A 150 -9.61 -19.59 0.23
N THR A 151 -8.67 -20.53 0.12
CA THR A 151 -7.56 -20.67 1.06
C THR A 151 -6.52 -21.68 0.55
N GLY A 152 -5.40 -21.79 1.27
CA GLY A 152 -4.39 -22.83 1.11
C GLY A 152 -3.92 -23.38 2.46
N THR A 153 -3.16 -24.46 2.44
CA THR A 153 -2.62 -25.08 3.66
C THR A 153 -1.25 -24.48 4.01
N LEU A 154 -1.13 -23.81 5.15
CA LEU A 154 0.15 -23.26 5.62
C LEU A 154 1.16 -24.39 5.86
N ARG A 155 2.30 -24.36 5.15
CA ARG A 155 3.37 -25.37 5.20
C ARG A 155 4.71 -24.83 5.70
N TRP A 156 4.96 -23.53 5.49
CA TRP A 156 6.25 -22.94 5.86
C TRP A 156 6.12 -21.46 6.23
N THR A 157 7.03 -21.00 7.10
CA THR A 157 7.15 -19.58 7.45
C THR A 157 8.64 -19.19 7.52
N GLY A 158 9.04 -18.22 6.73
CA GLY A 158 10.32 -17.53 6.81
C GLY A 158 10.18 -16.13 7.40
N HIS A 159 11.28 -15.53 7.86
CA HIS A 159 11.29 -14.20 8.46
C HIS A 159 12.38 -13.33 7.84
N GLY A 160 12.30 -12.01 8.07
CA GLY A 160 13.31 -11.05 7.59
C GLY A 160 13.11 -10.61 6.14
N TRP A 161 11.90 -10.78 5.56
CA TRP A 161 11.58 -10.35 4.20
C TRP A 161 11.25 -8.86 4.09
N ASN A 162 11.13 -8.14 5.19
CA ASN A 162 10.97 -6.69 5.24
C ASN A 162 12.19 -5.90 4.71
N ILE A 163 13.28 -6.58 4.37
CA ILE A 163 14.43 -5.99 3.66
C ILE A 163 14.16 -5.78 2.16
N TYR A 164 13.06 -6.32 1.64
CA TYR A 164 12.69 -6.22 0.23
C TYR A 164 11.51 -5.30 0.03
N ASN A 165 11.60 -4.44 -0.98
CA ASN A 165 10.50 -3.57 -1.41
C ASN A 165 9.68 -4.16 -2.57
N LYS A 166 10.13 -5.26 -3.18
CA LYS A 166 9.38 -6.02 -4.19
C LYS A 166 9.69 -7.50 -4.06
N VAL A 167 8.63 -8.32 -4.07
CA VAL A 167 8.73 -9.79 -4.12
C VAL A 167 7.74 -10.27 -5.19
N PHE A 168 8.19 -11.06 -6.13
CA PHE A 168 7.36 -11.54 -7.25
C PHE A 168 7.94 -12.82 -7.84
N SER A 169 7.16 -13.53 -8.65
CA SER A 169 7.62 -14.71 -9.38
C SER A 169 7.68 -14.42 -10.88
N PRO A 170 8.83 -14.58 -11.52
CA PRO A 170 8.94 -14.49 -12.98
C PRO A 170 8.48 -15.76 -13.72
N GLY A 171 8.25 -16.85 -13.02
CA GLY A 171 8.15 -18.21 -13.53
C GLY A 171 9.45 -18.97 -13.33
N ASP A 172 9.65 -20.07 -14.03
CA ASP A 172 10.86 -20.88 -13.99
C ASP A 172 12.00 -20.19 -14.73
N VAL A 173 12.96 -19.63 -14.01
CA VAL A 173 14.09 -18.87 -14.60
C VAL A 173 15.29 -19.76 -14.93
N ASP A 174 15.50 -20.83 -14.15
CA ASP A 174 16.66 -21.70 -14.32
C ASP A 174 16.37 -23.00 -15.11
N GLY A 175 15.12 -23.23 -15.51
CA GLY A 175 14.71 -24.32 -16.39
C GLY A 175 14.54 -25.64 -15.65
N ASP A 176 14.28 -25.64 -14.32
CA ASP A 176 14.10 -26.85 -13.52
C ASP A 176 12.62 -27.29 -13.44
N GLY A 177 11.71 -26.59 -14.11
CA GLY A 177 10.28 -26.86 -14.18
C GLY A 177 9.47 -26.23 -13.04
N ARG A 178 10.07 -25.40 -12.18
CA ARG A 178 9.41 -24.76 -11.04
C ARG A 178 9.54 -23.25 -11.09
N ALA A 179 8.46 -22.56 -10.78
CA ALA A 179 8.52 -21.12 -10.75
C ALA A 179 9.34 -20.60 -9.55
N ASP A 180 10.30 -19.74 -9.85
CA ASP A 180 11.23 -19.12 -8.92
C ASP A 180 10.66 -17.84 -8.32
N VAL A 181 11.34 -17.29 -7.31
CA VAL A 181 10.99 -16.03 -6.64
C VAL A 181 12.12 -15.02 -6.79
N MET A 182 11.75 -13.81 -7.16
CA MET A 182 12.66 -12.68 -7.18
C MET A 182 12.30 -11.67 -6.09
N ALA A 183 13.33 -11.05 -5.50
CA ALA A 183 13.15 -10.05 -4.47
C ALA A 183 14.14 -8.90 -4.65
N ARG A 184 13.61 -7.66 -4.68
CA ARG A 184 14.43 -6.45 -4.79
C ARG A 184 14.56 -5.78 -3.44
N GLN A 185 15.78 -5.53 -3.01
CA GLN A 185 16.07 -4.73 -1.83
C GLN A 185 15.85 -3.22 -2.09
N TYR A 186 15.68 -2.43 -1.02
CA TYR A 186 15.52 -0.97 -1.07
C TYR A 186 16.70 -0.23 -1.72
N ASN A 187 17.89 -0.82 -1.72
CA ASN A 187 19.08 -0.27 -2.40
C ASN A 187 19.11 -0.55 -3.91
N GLY A 188 18.10 -1.25 -4.44
CA GLY A 188 18.01 -1.63 -5.83
C GLY A 188 18.78 -2.90 -6.21
N ASP A 189 19.27 -3.66 -5.25
CA ASP A 189 19.83 -4.99 -5.51
C ASP A 189 18.70 -6.01 -5.73
N LEU A 190 18.76 -6.77 -6.81
CA LEU A 190 17.81 -7.84 -7.14
C LEU A 190 18.43 -9.21 -6.84
N TYR A 191 17.64 -10.08 -6.24
CA TYR A 191 18.01 -11.43 -5.86
C TYR A 191 17.05 -12.46 -6.44
N LEU A 192 17.57 -13.61 -6.82
CA LEU A 192 16.85 -14.81 -7.22
C LEU A 192 16.87 -15.81 -6.06
N TYR A 193 15.70 -16.34 -5.73
CA TYR A 193 15.48 -17.48 -4.85
C TYR A 193 14.90 -18.61 -5.69
N ARG A 194 15.69 -19.66 -5.89
CA ARG A 194 15.24 -20.82 -6.63
C ARG A 194 14.25 -21.64 -5.82
N ALA A 195 13.21 -22.10 -6.45
CA ALA A 195 12.29 -23.07 -5.87
C ALA A 195 12.97 -24.42 -5.63
N THR A 196 12.61 -25.10 -4.55
CA THR A 196 13.21 -26.40 -4.18
C THR A 196 12.30 -27.59 -4.51
N GLY A 197 11.02 -27.35 -4.79
CA GLY A 197 10.01 -28.40 -4.90
C GLY A 197 9.54 -28.97 -3.55
N THR A 198 10.00 -28.39 -2.42
CA THR A 198 9.68 -28.89 -1.08
C THR A 198 8.91 -27.81 -0.29
N VAL A 199 7.63 -28.02 -0.04
CA VAL A 199 6.74 -27.03 0.59
C VAL A 199 7.13 -26.65 2.02
N THR A 200 7.93 -27.47 2.72
CA THR A 200 8.45 -27.18 4.07
C THR A 200 9.80 -26.45 4.06
N ALA A 201 10.43 -26.29 2.90
CA ALA A 201 11.66 -25.52 2.67
C ALA A 201 11.65 -24.98 1.23
N PRO A 202 10.69 -24.10 0.85
CA PRO A 202 10.33 -23.86 -0.53
C PRO A 202 11.42 -23.14 -1.35
N LEU A 203 12.30 -22.40 -0.69
CA LEU A 203 13.25 -21.51 -1.34
C LEU A 203 14.69 -21.87 -0.98
N ALA A 204 15.54 -22.01 -2.00
CA ALA A 204 16.99 -22.17 -1.83
C ALA A 204 17.65 -20.84 -1.41
N GLY A 205 18.93 -20.90 -1.05
CA GLY A 205 19.71 -19.70 -0.75
C GLY A 205 19.71 -18.71 -1.93
N ARG A 206 19.56 -17.43 -1.62
CA ARG A 206 19.49 -16.37 -2.63
C ARG A 206 20.78 -16.18 -3.42
N VAL A 207 20.62 -15.85 -4.68
CA VAL A 207 21.71 -15.45 -5.59
C VAL A 207 21.48 -13.99 -6.01
N LYS A 208 22.52 -13.15 -5.91
CA LYS A 208 22.40 -11.76 -6.38
C LYS A 208 22.42 -11.75 -7.92
N VAL A 209 21.36 -11.19 -8.51
CA VAL A 209 21.22 -10.99 -9.95
C VAL A 209 21.98 -9.76 -10.41
N GLY A 210 21.90 -8.67 -9.64
CA GLY A 210 22.58 -7.42 -9.98
C GLY A 210 22.10 -6.25 -9.14
N SER A 211 22.67 -5.08 -9.42
CA SER A 211 22.33 -3.81 -8.79
C SER A 211 21.69 -2.86 -9.82
N GLY A 212 21.13 -1.72 -9.34
CA GLY A 212 20.54 -0.70 -10.21
C GLY A 212 19.09 -0.96 -10.61
N TRP A 213 18.44 -2.00 -10.08
CA TRP A 213 17.02 -2.29 -10.34
C TRP A 213 16.05 -1.30 -9.67
N GLY A 214 16.55 -0.41 -8.82
CA GLY A 214 15.81 0.75 -8.30
C GLY A 214 15.42 1.78 -9.37
N ALA A 215 16.00 1.71 -10.58
CA ALA A 215 15.60 2.53 -11.72
C ALA A 215 14.20 2.18 -12.28
N TYR A 216 13.62 1.05 -11.86
CA TYR A 216 12.33 0.59 -12.30
C TYR A 216 11.28 0.73 -11.18
N ASP A 217 10.16 1.35 -11.51
CA ASP A 217 9.02 1.44 -10.60
C ASP A 217 8.19 0.15 -10.59
N GLN A 218 8.15 -0.58 -11.70
CA GLN A 218 7.51 -1.90 -11.78
C GLN A 218 8.45 -2.96 -12.32
N LEU A 219 8.49 -4.10 -11.62
CA LEU A 219 9.11 -5.35 -12.04
C LEU A 219 8.01 -6.41 -12.10
N VAL A 220 7.83 -7.03 -13.24
CA VAL A 220 6.69 -7.91 -13.53
C VAL A 220 7.22 -9.23 -14.05
N GLY A 221 6.98 -10.31 -13.30
CA GLY A 221 7.25 -11.65 -13.79
C GLY A 221 6.23 -12.05 -14.83
N LEU A 222 6.68 -12.42 -16.00
CA LEU A 222 5.81 -12.68 -17.14
C LEU A 222 5.34 -14.14 -17.21
N GLY A 223 6.17 -15.10 -16.87
CA GLY A 223 6.14 -16.44 -17.43
C GLY A 223 6.93 -16.47 -18.74
N ASP A 224 6.78 -17.48 -19.57
CA ASP A 224 7.48 -17.60 -20.85
C ASP A 224 6.82 -16.71 -21.93
N ASN A 225 7.50 -15.60 -22.26
CA ASN A 225 6.98 -14.67 -23.26
C ASN A 225 7.77 -14.74 -24.57
N ASP A 226 8.99 -15.30 -24.58
CA ASP A 226 9.79 -15.43 -25.80
C ASP A 226 9.83 -16.85 -26.39
N GLY A 227 9.12 -17.81 -25.74
CA GLY A 227 8.93 -19.16 -26.27
C GLY A 227 10.08 -20.09 -25.99
N ASP A 228 10.99 -19.77 -25.04
CA ASP A 228 12.15 -20.61 -24.72
C ASP A 228 11.91 -21.56 -23.53
N GLY A 229 10.68 -21.59 -23.00
CA GLY A 229 10.25 -22.43 -21.88
C GLY A 229 10.62 -21.90 -20.52
N ARG A 230 11.14 -20.66 -20.41
CA ARG A 230 11.59 -20.06 -19.15
C ARG A 230 10.82 -18.81 -18.79
N GLY A 231 10.81 -18.50 -17.51
CA GLY A 231 10.15 -17.31 -17.00
C GLY A 231 10.93 -16.03 -17.26
N ASP A 232 10.30 -15.07 -17.91
CA ASP A 232 10.84 -13.78 -18.31
C ASP A 232 10.44 -12.64 -17.40
N LEU A 233 11.05 -11.46 -17.59
CA LEU A 233 10.82 -10.29 -16.78
C LEU A 233 10.52 -9.06 -17.65
N LEU A 234 9.48 -8.31 -17.28
CA LEU A 234 9.22 -6.96 -17.75
C LEU A 234 9.62 -5.95 -16.68
N ALA A 235 10.32 -4.90 -17.06
CA ALA A 235 10.70 -3.80 -16.17
C ALA A 235 10.26 -2.46 -16.75
N ARG A 236 9.56 -1.64 -15.94
CA ARG A 236 9.11 -0.31 -16.34
C ARG A 236 9.86 0.77 -15.55
N THR A 237 10.29 1.81 -16.26
CA THR A 237 10.79 3.02 -15.60
C THR A 237 9.63 3.95 -15.22
N PRO A 238 9.82 4.88 -14.26
CA PRO A 238 8.80 5.89 -13.92
C PRO A 238 8.31 6.73 -15.11
N SER A 239 9.17 6.93 -16.12
CA SER A 239 8.81 7.63 -17.36
C SER A 239 7.93 6.81 -18.31
N GLY A 240 7.63 5.55 -17.97
CA GLY A 240 6.79 4.66 -18.76
C GLY A 240 7.51 3.92 -19.89
N THR A 241 8.85 3.92 -19.91
CA THR A 241 9.60 3.04 -20.82
C THR A 241 9.63 1.62 -20.24
N VAL A 242 9.24 0.64 -21.04
CA VAL A 242 9.28 -0.77 -20.66
C VAL A 242 10.40 -1.51 -21.37
N TYR A 243 11.02 -2.41 -20.63
CA TYR A 243 12.10 -3.27 -21.08
C TYR A 243 11.75 -4.73 -20.83
N PHE A 244 12.11 -5.57 -21.77
CA PHE A 244 12.04 -7.02 -21.68
C PHE A 244 13.42 -7.59 -21.31
N TYR A 245 13.42 -8.60 -20.46
CA TYR A 245 14.57 -9.38 -20.06
C TYR A 245 14.25 -10.86 -20.23
N GLY A 246 14.76 -11.48 -21.29
CA GLY A 246 14.62 -12.93 -21.52
C GLY A 246 15.56 -13.71 -20.60
N SER A 247 15.09 -14.83 -20.10
CA SER A 247 15.89 -15.70 -19.24
C SER A 247 16.99 -16.42 -19.99
N THR A 248 18.10 -16.73 -19.30
CA THR A 248 19.24 -17.47 -19.84
C THR A 248 19.25 -18.94 -19.42
N GLY A 249 18.56 -19.30 -18.35
CA GLY A 249 18.69 -20.59 -17.66
C GLY A 249 19.88 -20.65 -16.69
N ASP A 250 20.76 -19.66 -16.68
CA ASP A 250 21.86 -19.59 -15.72
C ASP A 250 21.48 -18.76 -14.50
N ARG A 251 21.32 -19.38 -13.35
CA ARG A 251 20.97 -18.73 -12.08
C ARG A 251 21.94 -17.64 -11.62
N ARG A 252 23.20 -17.62 -12.14
CA ARG A 252 24.19 -16.59 -11.80
C ARG A 252 24.10 -15.37 -12.69
N ALA A 253 23.57 -15.55 -13.90
CA ALA A 253 23.33 -14.51 -14.88
C ALA A 253 21.94 -14.75 -15.52
N PRO A 254 20.83 -14.66 -14.73
CA PRO A 254 19.54 -15.21 -15.13
C PRO A 254 18.89 -14.49 -16.31
N PHE A 255 19.35 -13.30 -16.64
CA PHE A 255 18.76 -12.52 -17.72
C PHE A 255 19.74 -12.11 -18.80
N ARG A 256 19.28 -12.15 -20.04
CA ARG A 256 19.92 -11.54 -21.20
C ARG A 256 19.94 -10.00 -21.06
N PRO A 257 20.77 -9.28 -21.82
CA PRO A 257 20.71 -7.82 -21.91
C PRO A 257 19.29 -7.35 -22.27
N ARG A 258 18.83 -6.29 -21.57
CA ARG A 258 17.47 -5.77 -21.75
C ARG A 258 17.22 -5.31 -23.17
N LYS A 259 16.01 -5.54 -23.66
CA LYS A 259 15.47 -5.04 -24.92
C LYS A 259 14.41 -3.98 -24.62
N ALA A 260 14.56 -2.76 -25.15
CA ALA A 260 13.52 -1.75 -25.04
C ALA A 260 12.33 -2.15 -25.91
N LEU A 261 11.10 -2.11 -25.36
CA LEU A 261 9.90 -2.52 -26.07
C LEU A 261 9.03 -1.32 -26.49
N ALA A 262 8.70 -0.45 -25.54
CA ALA A 262 7.75 0.62 -25.76
C ALA A 262 7.95 1.75 -24.75
N THR A 263 7.30 2.88 -25.02
CA THR A 263 7.12 4.01 -24.11
C THR A 263 5.64 4.25 -23.87
N GLY A 264 5.30 5.14 -22.94
CA GLY A 264 3.91 5.51 -22.70
C GLY A 264 3.16 4.60 -21.69
N TRP A 265 3.83 3.62 -21.08
CA TRP A 265 3.19 2.72 -20.12
C TRP A 265 2.97 3.33 -18.73
N GLN A 266 3.38 4.58 -18.49
CA GLN A 266 3.03 5.33 -17.27
C GLN A 266 1.51 5.60 -17.14
N VAL A 267 0.73 5.36 -18.19
CA VAL A 267 -0.74 5.40 -18.13
C VAL A 267 -1.34 4.28 -17.30
N TYR A 268 -0.57 3.22 -17.04
CA TYR A 268 -0.99 2.10 -16.20
C TYR A 268 -0.48 2.30 -14.78
N ASN A 269 -1.38 2.17 -13.81
CA ASN A 269 -0.99 2.22 -12.40
C ASN A 269 -0.51 0.86 -11.87
N GLN A 270 -1.00 -0.26 -12.39
CA GLN A 270 -0.49 -1.60 -12.07
C GLN A 270 -0.37 -2.46 -13.33
N ILE A 271 0.67 -3.29 -13.35
CA ILE A 271 0.96 -4.25 -14.43
C ILE A 271 1.21 -5.61 -13.78
N LEU A 272 0.62 -6.68 -14.35
CA LEU A 272 0.68 -8.04 -13.84
C LEU A 272 0.91 -9.03 -14.98
N GLY A 273 1.85 -9.95 -14.84
CA GLY A 273 1.98 -11.12 -15.72
C GLY A 273 0.90 -12.15 -15.38
N VAL A 274 0.22 -12.63 -16.39
CA VAL A 274 -0.94 -13.53 -16.25
C VAL A 274 -0.76 -14.85 -17.00
N ASP A 275 0.50 -15.24 -17.19
CA ASP A 275 0.90 -16.40 -17.95
C ASP A 275 0.17 -16.43 -19.32
N ASP A 276 -0.02 -17.58 -19.93
CA ASP A 276 -0.72 -17.70 -21.22
C ASP A 276 -2.24 -17.63 -21.05
N ARG A 277 -2.80 -16.42 -21.16
CA ARG A 277 -4.24 -16.18 -20.95
C ARG A 277 -5.12 -16.62 -22.11
N ASN A 278 -4.59 -16.59 -23.32
CA ASN A 278 -5.33 -16.95 -24.54
C ASN A 278 -5.01 -18.34 -25.07
N LEU A 279 -4.11 -19.08 -24.40
CA LEU A 279 -3.69 -20.44 -24.72
C LEU A 279 -2.97 -20.53 -26.09
N ASP A 280 -2.18 -19.50 -26.44
CA ASP A 280 -1.37 -19.48 -27.66
C ASP A 280 0.10 -19.91 -27.45
N GLY A 281 0.45 -20.30 -26.22
CA GLY A 281 1.78 -20.73 -25.83
C GLY A 281 2.69 -19.61 -25.35
N HIS A 282 2.21 -18.38 -25.23
CA HIS A 282 3.00 -17.21 -24.87
C HIS A 282 2.39 -16.43 -23.71
N ALA A 283 3.22 -16.03 -22.77
CA ALA A 283 2.76 -15.31 -21.60
C ALA A 283 2.26 -13.90 -21.94
N ASP A 284 1.16 -13.52 -21.30
CA ASP A 284 0.41 -12.28 -21.45
C ASP A 284 0.59 -11.34 -20.26
N VAL A 285 0.17 -10.09 -20.45
CA VAL A 285 0.21 -9.06 -19.40
C VAL A 285 -1.14 -8.40 -19.26
N PHE A 286 -1.60 -8.28 -18.01
CA PHE A 286 -2.65 -7.34 -17.65
C PHE A 286 -2.08 -6.01 -17.19
N ALA A 287 -2.75 -4.92 -17.59
CA ALA A 287 -2.38 -3.57 -17.19
C ALA A 287 -3.63 -2.76 -16.84
N ARG A 288 -3.68 -2.22 -15.63
CA ARG A 288 -4.79 -1.37 -15.18
C ARG A 288 -4.46 0.09 -15.37
N ASP A 289 -5.34 0.84 -16.02
CA ASP A 289 -5.22 2.30 -16.12
C ASP A 289 -5.89 3.02 -14.94
N LEU A 290 -5.70 4.35 -14.86
CA LEU A 290 -6.26 5.19 -13.80
C LEU A 290 -7.80 5.23 -13.77
N ASN A 291 -8.47 4.85 -14.87
CA ASN A 291 -9.94 4.77 -14.90
C ASN A 291 -10.47 3.44 -14.35
N GLY A 292 -9.57 2.54 -13.97
CA GLY A 292 -9.93 1.19 -13.53
C GLY A 292 -10.29 0.26 -14.68
N THR A 293 -9.90 0.61 -15.92
CA THR A 293 -10.00 -0.28 -17.06
C THR A 293 -8.83 -1.27 -17.02
N LEU A 294 -9.12 -2.54 -17.13
CA LEU A 294 -8.13 -3.59 -17.27
C LEU A 294 -7.91 -3.90 -18.75
N TRP A 295 -6.66 -3.84 -19.16
CA TRP A 295 -6.20 -4.11 -20.51
C TRP A 295 -5.37 -5.38 -20.55
N VAL A 296 -5.52 -6.19 -21.59
CA VAL A 296 -4.61 -7.30 -21.89
C VAL A 296 -3.68 -6.93 -23.05
N HIS A 297 -2.42 -7.29 -22.90
CA HIS A 297 -1.41 -7.27 -23.94
C HIS A 297 -0.96 -8.71 -24.15
N HIS A 298 -1.37 -9.32 -25.28
CA HIS A 298 -1.00 -10.69 -25.61
C HIS A 298 0.47 -10.77 -26.03
N GLY A 299 1.18 -11.79 -25.54
CA GLY A 299 2.53 -12.13 -25.95
C GLY A 299 2.59 -12.54 -27.41
N ARG A 300 3.79 -12.45 -28.02
CA ARG A 300 4.03 -12.83 -29.41
C ARG A 300 5.13 -13.90 -29.56
N GLY A 301 5.54 -14.53 -28.48
CA GLY A 301 6.59 -15.53 -28.48
C GLY A 301 7.99 -15.02 -28.87
N ASN A 302 8.26 -13.73 -28.73
CA ASN A 302 9.54 -13.12 -29.10
C ASN A 302 9.96 -11.97 -28.18
N GLY A 303 9.41 -11.95 -26.96
CA GLY A 303 9.64 -10.89 -25.98
C GLY A 303 8.95 -9.58 -26.35
N THR A 304 7.88 -9.60 -27.17
CA THR A 304 7.06 -8.41 -27.51
C THR A 304 5.58 -8.69 -27.32
N PHE A 305 4.76 -7.64 -27.36
CA PHE A 305 3.32 -7.73 -27.13
C PHE A 305 2.50 -7.21 -28.32
N ALA A 306 1.30 -7.73 -28.46
CA ALA A 306 0.28 -7.22 -29.35
C ALA A 306 -0.31 -5.89 -28.83
N SER A 307 -1.08 -5.20 -29.69
CA SER A 307 -1.85 -4.05 -29.27
C SER A 307 -2.83 -4.43 -28.16
N ARG A 308 -2.97 -3.54 -27.16
CA ARG A 308 -3.84 -3.79 -26.01
C ARG A 308 -5.31 -4.01 -26.42
N LYS A 309 -5.97 -4.90 -25.70
CA LYS A 309 -7.41 -5.11 -25.77
C LYS A 309 -8.00 -4.91 -24.38
N GLN A 310 -9.17 -4.25 -24.30
CA GLN A 310 -9.88 -4.14 -23.03
C GLN A 310 -10.40 -5.51 -22.60
N THR A 311 -10.19 -5.86 -21.34
CA THR A 311 -10.61 -7.15 -20.77
C THR A 311 -11.41 -7.00 -19.47
N GLY A 312 -11.54 -5.78 -18.92
CA GLY A 312 -12.34 -5.57 -17.71
C GLY A 312 -12.56 -4.10 -17.40
N THR A 313 -13.49 -3.83 -16.49
CA THR A 313 -13.83 -2.50 -15.99
C THR A 313 -14.03 -2.51 -14.46
N ALA A 314 -14.14 -1.32 -13.86
CA ALA A 314 -14.36 -1.11 -12.43
C ALA A 314 -13.24 -1.64 -11.50
N TRP A 315 -12.04 -1.90 -12.03
CA TRP A 315 -10.89 -2.38 -11.25
C TRP A 315 -10.25 -1.30 -10.36
N ASN A 316 -10.73 -0.07 -10.39
CA ASN A 316 -10.35 0.98 -9.43
C ASN A 316 -10.81 0.67 -7.98
N GLY A 317 -11.74 -0.27 -7.77
CA GLY A 317 -12.08 -0.81 -6.46
C GLY A 317 -10.99 -1.71 -5.86
N VAL A 318 -10.07 -2.20 -6.68
CA VAL A 318 -8.95 -3.05 -6.29
C VAL A 318 -7.74 -2.19 -5.92
N GLU A 319 -7.20 -2.41 -4.73
CA GLU A 319 -5.98 -1.74 -4.28
C GLU A 319 -4.76 -2.33 -4.97
N GLN A 320 -4.68 -3.66 -5.02
CA GLN A 320 -3.52 -4.38 -5.52
C GLN A 320 -3.91 -5.72 -6.15
N PHE A 321 -3.21 -6.09 -7.23
CA PHE A 321 -3.21 -7.45 -7.74
C PHE A 321 -2.12 -8.28 -7.05
N GLY A 322 -2.45 -9.51 -6.66
CA GLY A 322 -1.50 -10.46 -6.10
C GLY A 322 -0.39 -10.79 -7.10
N GLY A 323 0.84 -10.81 -6.63
CA GLY A 323 2.01 -11.09 -7.47
C GLY A 323 2.44 -9.94 -8.39
N ALA A 324 1.80 -8.77 -8.34
CA ALA A 324 2.23 -7.61 -9.11
C ALA A 324 3.59 -7.03 -8.67
N GLY A 325 4.17 -7.57 -7.58
CA GLY A 325 5.47 -7.15 -7.06
C GLY A 325 5.47 -5.75 -6.44
N ASN A 326 4.32 -5.16 -6.26
CA ASN A 326 4.15 -3.91 -5.53
C ASN A 326 3.85 -4.25 -4.08
N VAL A 327 4.87 -4.20 -3.22
CA VAL A 327 4.63 -4.24 -1.78
C VAL A 327 4.13 -2.86 -1.38
N PRO A 328 2.83 -2.69 -1.07
CA PRO A 328 2.32 -1.40 -0.69
C PRO A 328 2.95 -0.99 0.64
N SER A 329 3.32 0.27 0.76
CA SER A 329 3.56 0.82 2.08
C SER A 329 2.24 0.70 2.85
N ALA A 330 2.22 -0.09 3.91
CA ALA A 330 1.01 -0.26 4.72
C ALA A 330 0.49 1.12 5.12
N GLY A 331 -0.68 1.54 4.60
CA GLY A 331 -1.38 2.42 5.41
C GLY A 331 -2.02 3.67 4.97
N LYS A 332 -1.64 4.44 4.03
CA LYS A 332 -2.39 5.64 3.70
C LYS A 332 -2.89 5.61 2.26
N THR A 333 -4.19 5.36 2.07
CA THR A 333 -4.92 5.60 0.82
C THR A 333 -6.12 6.51 1.09
N LEU A 334 -6.03 7.27 2.21
CA LEU A 334 -7.09 8.13 2.69
C LEU A 334 -6.52 9.28 3.53
N PHE A 335 -7.34 10.28 3.78
CA PHE A 335 -7.06 11.32 4.76
C PHE A 335 -8.31 11.68 5.56
N ILE A 336 -8.12 12.32 6.72
CA ILE A 336 -9.17 12.85 7.56
C ILE A 336 -9.20 14.36 7.43
N ALA A 337 -10.39 14.94 7.21
CA ALA A 337 -10.64 16.36 7.22
C ALA A 337 -11.41 16.73 8.49
N ARG A 338 -10.94 17.74 9.22
CA ARG A 338 -11.64 18.32 10.36
C ARG A 338 -12.28 19.64 9.96
N ASP A 339 -13.58 19.77 10.11
CA ASP A 339 -14.25 21.04 9.87
C ASP A 339 -13.98 22.06 10.98
N LYS A 340 -14.43 23.30 10.79
CA LYS A 340 -14.23 24.40 11.75
C LYS A 340 -14.98 24.19 13.06
N ALA A 341 -15.98 23.34 13.08
CA ALA A 341 -16.70 22.95 14.29
C ALA A 341 -15.99 21.84 15.07
N GLY A 342 -15.05 21.12 14.45
CA GLY A 342 -14.34 19.99 15.03
C GLY A 342 -14.95 18.63 14.71
N THR A 343 -15.78 18.54 13.67
CA THR A 343 -16.31 17.29 13.15
C THR A 343 -15.31 16.65 12.20
N LEU A 344 -15.10 15.36 12.28
CA LEU A 344 -14.20 14.62 11.42
C LEU A 344 -14.96 13.96 10.27
N PHE A 345 -14.34 14.07 9.09
CA PHE A 345 -14.77 13.44 7.87
C PHE A 345 -13.59 12.70 7.26
N TRP A 346 -13.87 11.59 6.66
CA TRP A 346 -12.88 10.75 6.04
C TRP A 346 -13.10 10.75 4.50
N TYR A 347 -12.01 10.78 3.77
CA TYR A 347 -11.96 10.73 2.33
C TYR A 347 -11.06 9.57 1.91
N ARG A 348 -11.58 8.65 1.10
CA ARG A 348 -10.82 7.52 0.55
C ARG A 348 -10.37 7.81 -0.87
N GLY A 349 -9.17 7.38 -1.22
CA GLY A 349 -8.70 7.35 -2.60
C GLY A 349 -9.50 6.36 -3.45
N LEU A 350 -9.61 6.67 -4.75
CA LEU A 350 -10.29 5.82 -5.73
C LEU A 350 -9.32 5.06 -6.65
N ASN A 351 -8.01 5.03 -6.32
CA ASN A 351 -6.94 4.47 -7.16
C ASN A 351 -6.89 5.06 -8.59
N ASN A 352 -7.40 6.26 -8.75
CA ASN A 352 -7.37 7.01 -10.00
C ASN A 352 -6.98 8.49 -9.76
N GLY A 353 -6.46 8.76 -8.57
CA GLY A 353 -6.15 10.11 -8.11
C GLY A 353 -7.38 10.93 -7.73
N GLY A 354 -8.58 10.36 -7.74
CA GLY A 354 -9.82 10.94 -7.24
C GLY A 354 -10.13 10.48 -5.83
N LEU A 355 -11.18 11.09 -5.25
CA LEU A 355 -11.65 10.80 -3.89
C LEU A 355 -13.10 10.33 -3.92
N ALA A 356 -13.43 9.39 -3.06
CA ALA A 356 -14.80 9.01 -2.76
C ALA A 356 -15.55 10.17 -2.05
N ALA A 357 -16.86 10.10 -2.03
CA ALA A 357 -17.68 11.01 -1.22
C ALA A 357 -17.22 10.92 0.25
N ARG A 358 -17.26 12.08 0.94
CA ARG A 358 -16.88 12.13 2.35
C ARG A 358 -17.86 11.36 3.22
N GLU A 359 -17.33 10.77 4.27
CA GLU A 359 -18.11 10.10 5.30
C GLU A 359 -17.81 10.73 6.66
N GLN A 360 -18.85 11.08 7.45
CA GLN A 360 -18.66 11.60 8.80
C GLN A 360 -18.28 10.46 9.75
N ILE A 361 -17.18 10.63 10.49
CA ILE A 361 -16.63 9.59 11.38
C ILE A 361 -16.60 9.99 12.85
N SER A 362 -17.08 11.16 13.21
CA SER A 362 -17.18 11.61 14.61
C SER A 362 -18.51 12.29 14.90
N SER A 363 -18.81 12.47 16.19
CA SER A 363 -19.87 13.39 16.62
C SER A 363 -19.54 14.82 16.17
N ILE A 364 -20.59 15.61 15.95
CA ILE A 364 -20.44 17.03 15.58
C ILE A 364 -19.68 17.77 16.68
N GLY A 365 -18.59 18.43 16.28
CA GLY A 365 -17.75 19.22 17.18
C GLY A 365 -16.88 18.42 18.16
N GLY A 366 -16.90 17.09 18.09
CA GLY A 366 -16.23 16.21 19.05
C GLY A 366 -14.73 16.47 19.18
N TYR A 367 -14.07 16.86 18.10
CA TYR A 367 -12.61 17.07 18.04
C TYR A 367 -12.19 18.54 17.91
N ALA A 368 -13.03 19.49 18.34
CA ALA A 368 -12.76 20.93 18.21
C ALA A 368 -11.46 21.40 18.89
N ARG A 369 -11.01 20.70 19.93
CA ARG A 369 -9.83 21.05 20.74
C ARG A 369 -8.74 20.00 20.71
N SER A 370 -8.84 19.00 19.86
CA SER A 370 -7.89 17.89 19.79
C SER A 370 -6.74 18.23 18.83
N ASN A 371 -5.52 17.86 19.22
CA ASN A 371 -4.38 17.84 18.31
C ASN A 371 -4.28 16.44 17.72
N LEU A 372 -4.56 16.33 16.42
CA LEU A 372 -4.69 15.08 15.70
C LEU A 372 -3.54 14.86 14.72
N THR A 373 -3.26 13.61 14.48
CA THR A 373 -2.35 13.18 13.40
C THR A 373 -2.78 11.81 12.88
N LEU A 374 -2.93 11.69 11.57
CA LEU A 374 -3.16 10.41 10.91
C LEU A 374 -1.80 9.78 10.60
N VAL A 375 -1.60 8.57 11.10
CA VAL A 375 -0.37 7.82 10.91
C VAL A 375 -0.64 6.53 10.15
N HIS A 376 0.38 5.92 9.55
CA HIS A 376 0.27 4.57 9.00
C HIS A 376 -0.08 3.59 10.12
N ALA A 377 -0.64 2.44 9.77
CA ALA A 377 -1.04 1.43 10.74
C ALA A 377 0.10 1.06 11.68
N LEU A 378 -0.03 1.41 12.96
CA LEU A 378 0.98 1.15 13.99
C LEU A 378 0.97 -0.32 14.46
N ASP A 379 -0.11 -1.03 14.18
CA ASP A 379 -0.28 -2.46 14.48
C ASP A 379 0.05 -3.39 13.29
N GLY A 380 0.53 -2.81 12.19
CA GLY A 380 0.83 -3.54 10.96
C GLY A 380 -0.39 -3.87 10.10
N GLY A 381 -1.58 -3.39 10.49
CA GLY A 381 -2.81 -3.55 9.71
C GLY A 381 -2.81 -2.72 8.42
N THR A 382 -3.93 -2.79 7.69
CA THR A 382 -4.10 -2.09 6.40
C THR A 382 -4.69 -0.70 6.52
N LEU A 383 -5.30 -0.37 7.66
CA LEU A 383 -5.95 0.93 7.89
C LEU A 383 -5.04 1.84 8.75
N PRO A 384 -4.96 3.13 8.42
CA PRO A 384 -4.20 4.08 9.22
C PRO A 384 -4.83 4.30 10.59
N ASP A 385 -4.00 4.64 11.55
CA ASP A 385 -4.39 4.99 12.91
C ASP A 385 -4.52 6.50 13.09
N LEU A 386 -5.53 6.94 13.85
CA LEU A 386 -5.67 8.33 14.25
C LEU A 386 -5.11 8.53 15.66
N LEU A 387 -3.99 9.24 15.74
CA LEU A 387 -3.42 9.64 17.01
C LEU A 387 -4.03 10.97 17.47
N GLU A 388 -4.28 11.07 18.78
CA GLU A 388 -4.77 12.26 19.44
C GLU A 388 -3.90 12.63 20.64
N VAL A 389 -3.43 13.88 20.72
CA VAL A 389 -2.90 14.43 21.96
C VAL A 389 -4.04 15.07 22.74
N TYR A 390 -4.46 14.43 23.80
CA TYR A 390 -5.50 14.91 24.69
C TYR A 390 -4.97 15.03 26.12
N ARG A 391 -5.00 16.22 26.71
CA ARG A 391 -4.48 16.53 28.06
C ARG A 391 -3.03 16.09 28.29
N GLY A 392 -2.18 16.26 27.28
CA GLY A 392 -0.76 15.92 27.34
C GLY A 392 -0.46 14.42 27.24
N ARG A 393 -1.47 13.59 27.01
CA ARG A 393 -1.32 12.17 26.74
C ARG A 393 -1.57 11.87 25.26
N LEU A 394 -0.82 10.94 24.71
CA LEU A 394 -1.02 10.45 23.35
C LEU A 394 -1.97 9.25 23.40
N TRP A 395 -2.93 9.25 22.52
CA TRP A 395 -3.89 8.16 22.34
C TRP A 395 -3.84 7.63 20.93
N ASN A 396 -3.92 6.32 20.78
CA ASN A 396 -4.21 5.65 19.51
C ASN A 396 -5.62 5.07 19.61
N ASN A 397 -6.58 5.71 18.96
CA ASN A 397 -8.00 5.42 19.16
C ASN A 397 -8.37 5.43 20.66
N ASP A 398 -8.66 4.28 21.24
CA ASP A 398 -9.00 4.10 22.65
C ASP A 398 -7.79 3.69 23.53
N LYS A 399 -6.63 3.44 22.93
CA LYS A 399 -5.42 3.01 23.64
C LYS A 399 -4.60 4.20 24.11
N ASP A 400 -4.31 4.25 25.40
CA ASP A 400 -3.43 5.26 26.01
C ASP A 400 -1.95 4.90 25.80
N LEU A 401 -1.21 5.71 25.04
CA LEU A 401 0.21 5.52 24.74
C LEU A 401 1.15 6.29 25.69
N GLY A 402 0.60 6.93 26.74
CA GLY A 402 1.38 7.61 27.77
C GLY A 402 1.33 9.12 27.71
N GLY A 403 1.94 9.76 28.71
CA GLY A 403 1.96 11.21 28.89
C GLY A 403 3.23 11.88 28.39
N GLY A 404 3.29 13.23 28.53
CA GLY A 404 4.47 14.04 28.17
C GLY A 404 4.45 14.60 26.74
N TRP A 405 3.34 14.43 25.99
CA TRP A 405 3.26 14.82 24.58
C TRP A 405 2.92 16.29 24.34
N GLN A 406 2.58 17.05 25.39
CA GLN A 406 2.30 18.49 25.30
C GLN A 406 3.52 19.35 24.93
N ILE A 407 4.73 18.76 24.95
CA ILE A 407 5.97 19.46 24.57
C ILE A 407 6.15 19.58 23.05
N TYR A 408 5.34 18.84 22.28
CA TYR A 408 5.40 18.82 20.83
C TYR A 408 4.33 19.71 20.21
N ASP A 409 4.73 20.54 19.25
CA ASP A 409 3.83 21.38 18.46
C ASP A 409 3.37 20.71 17.16
N ARG A 410 4.09 19.65 16.72
CA ARG A 410 3.78 18.91 15.49
C ARG A 410 4.07 17.42 15.67
N LEU A 411 3.09 16.61 15.30
CA LEU A 411 3.25 15.17 15.12
C LEU A 411 3.02 14.83 13.63
N VAL A 412 3.75 13.85 13.11
CA VAL A 412 3.70 13.44 11.70
C VAL A 412 3.90 11.94 11.60
N GLY A 413 3.01 11.24 10.89
CA GLY A 413 3.13 9.82 10.59
C GLY A 413 3.77 9.58 9.22
N PRO A 414 5.07 9.36 9.13
CA PRO A 414 5.74 9.15 7.86
C PRO A 414 5.55 7.74 7.27
N GLY A 415 5.22 6.76 8.09
CA GLY A 415 5.33 5.34 7.81
C GLY A 415 6.58 4.74 8.46
N ASP A 416 7.12 3.66 7.91
CA ASP A 416 8.38 3.05 8.37
C ASP A 416 9.58 3.86 7.88
N LEU A 417 9.99 4.83 8.68
CA LEU A 417 11.16 5.67 8.40
C LEU A 417 12.46 5.05 8.91
N SER A 418 12.36 4.18 9.90
CA SER A 418 13.51 3.49 10.51
C SER A 418 13.98 2.28 9.73
N GLY A 419 13.15 1.72 8.84
CA GLY A 419 13.44 0.53 8.04
C GLY A 419 13.29 -0.77 8.83
N ASP A 420 12.55 -0.78 9.96
CA ASP A 420 12.34 -1.97 10.79
C ASP A 420 11.03 -2.71 10.46
N GLY A 421 10.30 -2.26 9.43
CA GLY A 421 9.04 -2.84 8.99
C GLY A 421 7.82 -2.36 9.79
N LYS A 422 7.97 -1.37 10.68
CA LYS A 422 6.90 -0.85 11.52
C LYS A 422 6.71 0.64 11.29
N ALA A 423 5.48 1.11 11.38
CA ALA A 423 5.22 2.53 11.23
C ALA A 423 5.76 3.34 12.41
N ASP A 424 6.35 4.47 12.10
CA ASP A 424 7.01 5.38 13.04
C ASP A 424 6.23 6.69 13.21
N LEU A 425 6.63 7.48 14.21
CA LEU A 425 6.11 8.81 14.47
C LEU A 425 7.24 9.83 14.54
N LEU A 426 7.11 10.93 13.82
CA LEU A 426 7.95 12.11 13.99
C LEU A 426 7.26 13.11 14.91
N ALA A 427 8.01 13.71 15.82
CA ALA A 427 7.52 14.72 16.75
C ALA A 427 8.48 15.91 16.78
N ARG A 428 7.96 17.12 16.48
CA ARG A 428 8.72 18.37 16.58
C ARG A 428 8.38 19.06 17.88
N ASP A 429 9.39 19.45 18.64
CA ASP A 429 9.18 20.26 19.84
C ASP A 429 9.08 21.76 19.51
N THR A 430 8.66 22.55 20.49
CA THR A 430 8.48 24.01 20.36
C THR A 430 9.77 24.79 20.08
N SER A 431 10.94 24.17 20.25
CA SER A 431 12.25 24.75 19.88
C SER A 431 12.64 24.42 18.41
N GLY A 432 11.82 23.68 17.69
CA GLY A 432 12.07 23.26 16.31
C GLY A 432 13.03 22.08 16.18
N VAL A 433 13.21 21.28 17.23
CA VAL A 433 13.94 20.03 17.17
C VAL A 433 12.97 18.90 16.80
N LEU A 434 13.35 18.11 15.80
CA LEU A 434 12.61 16.93 15.35
C LEU A 434 13.17 15.67 15.99
N TYR A 435 12.25 14.78 16.41
CA TYR A 435 12.55 13.48 16.99
C TYR A 435 11.80 12.38 16.25
N LEU A 436 12.43 11.21 16.15
CA LEU A 436 11.84 9.98 15.63
C LEU A 436 11.50 9.04 16.80
N TYR A 437 10.26 8.54 16.82
CA TYR A 437 9.77 7.52 17.71
C TYR A 437 9.46 6.26 16.88
N ARG A 438 10.19 5.18 17.10
CA ARG A 438 9.93 3.92 16.40
C ARG A 438 8.74 3.21 17.00
N GLY A 439 7.79 2.80 16.15
CA GLY A 439 6.63 2.03 16.56
C GLY A 439 7.01 0.64 17.06
N ASN A 440 6.21 0.07 17.97
CA ASN A 440 6.42 -1.29 18.45
C ASN A 440 5.75 -2.37 17.56
N GLY A 441 5.01 -1.96 16.52
CA GLY A 441 4.30 -2.86 15.62
C GLY A 441 3.02 -3.47 16.20
N ALA A 442 2.63 -3.06 17.41
CA ALA A 442 1.39 -3.51 18.07
C ALA A 442 0.37 -2.36 18.27
N GLY A 443 0.71 -1.13 17.83
CA GLY A 443 -0.13 0.04 18.03
C GLY A 443 -0.31 0.48 19.48
N THR A 444 0.56 0.00 20.40
CA THR A 444 0.43 0.21 21.85
C THR A 444 1.55 1.06 22.45
N GLY A 445 2.49 1.55 21.64
CA GLY A 445 3.57 2.39 22.11
C GLY A 445 4.73 2.55 21.15
N PHE A 446 5.71 3.31 21.59
CA PHE A 446 6.91 3.64 20.84
C PHE A 446 8.18 3.35 21.66
N ALA A 447 9.27 3.05 20.97
CA ALA A 447 10.60 3.00 21.59
C ALA A 447 11.07 4.41 22.01
N SER A 448 12.16 4.49 22.76
CA SER A 448 12.78 5.75 23.13
C SER A 448 13.09 6.60 21.89
N ARG A 449 12.80 7.90 21.98
CA ARG A 449 13.00 8.83 20.86
C ARG A 449 14.46 8.95 20.44
N VAL A 450 14.67 9.09 19.15
CA VAL A 450 15.96 9.42 18.54
C VAL A 450 15.91 10.87 18.05
N ARG A 451 16.92 11.67 18.37
CA ARG A 451 17.00 13.06 17.89
C ARG A 451 17.38 13.04 16.40
N VAL A 452 16.52 13.59 15.55
CA VAL A 452 16.79 13.75 14.11
C VAL A 452 17.62 15.00 13.85
N GLY A 453 17.23 16.14 14.43
CA GLY A 453 17.99 17.38 14.28
C GLY A 453 17.19 18.63 14.63
N GLY A 454 17.87 19.78 14.67
CA GLY A 454 17.26 21.09 14.83
C GLY A 454 16.93 21.74 13.48
N GLY A 455 16.36 22.98 13.55
CA GLY A 455 16.05 23.79 12.37
C GLY A 455 14.69 23.48 11.70
N TRP A 456 13.93 22.52 12.21
CA TRP A 456 12.61 22.18 11.66
C TRP A 456 11.52 23.21 11.97
N GLY A 457 11.80 24.18 12.85
CA GLY A 457 10.95 25.35 13.06
C GLY A 457 10.81 26.27 11.84
N ALA A 458 11.71 26.14 10.85
CA ALA A 458 11.61 26.86 9.57
C ALA A 458 10.41 26.41 8.70
N TYR A 459 9.82 25.25 9.01
CA TYR A 459 8.72 24.69 8.23
C TYR A 459 7.38 24.92 8.89
N ASP A 460 6.45 25.49 8.14
CA ASP A 460 5.04 25.68 8.55
C ASP A 460 4.20 24.41 8.31
N ARG A 461 4.63 23.53 7.40
CA ARG A 461 4.03 22.22 7.13
C ARG A 461 5.11 21.15 7.06
N ILE A 462 4.86 20.02 7.74
CA ILE A 462 5.64 18.79 7.64
C ILE A 462 4.62 17.67 7.42
N LEU A 463 4.78 16.90 6.36
CA LEU A 463 3.83 15.90 5.89
C LEU A 463 4.53 14.55 5.78
N GLY A 464 3.97 13.52 6.39
CA GLY A 464 4.37 12.14 6.17
C GLY A 464 3.75 11.67 4.86
N ALA A 465 4.56 11.58 3.83
CA ALA A 465 4.08 11.39 2.48
C ALA A 465 3.93 9.90 2.08
N GLY A 466 4.59 8.99 2.80
CA GLY A 466 4.80 7.63 2.29
C GLY A 466 5.92 7.62 1.25
N ASP A 467 5.98 6.60 0.39
CA ASP A 467 6.99 6.48 -0.65
C ASP A 467 6.67 7.40 -1.84
N PHE A 468 7.27 8.56 -1.84
CA PHE A 468 7.07 9.58 -2.88
C PHE A 468 7.98 9.37 -4.09
N THR A 469 9.14 8.79 -3.83
CA THR A 469 10.19 8.57 -4.83
C THR A 469 10.09 7.21 -5.53
N GLY A 470 9.23 6.31 -5.05
CA GLY A 470 9.07 4.97 -5.61
C GLY A 470 10.26 4.04 -5.29
N ASP A 471 11.10 4.40 -4.30
CA ASP A 471 12.25 3.58 -3.90
C ASP A 471 11.87 2.54 -2.82
N GLY A 472 10.63 2.54 -2.37
CA GLY A 472 10.08 1.66 -1.36
C GLY A 472 10.27 2.15 0.07
N ARG A 473 10.86 3.32 0.29
CA ARG A 473 11.03 3.95 1.59
C ARG A 473 10.07 5.11 1.78
N THR A 474 9.71 5.34 3.01
CA THR A 474 8.84 6.48 3.30
C THR A 474 9.62 7.80 3.31
N ASP A 475 9.04 8.82 2.70
CA ASP A 475 9.58 10.15 2.55
C ASP A 475 8.79 11.18 3.36
N VAL A 476 9.37 12.36 3.54
CA VAL A 476 8.73 13.51 4.21
C VAL A 476 8.78 14.73 3.31
N LEU A 477 7.64 15.39 3.18
CA LEU A 477 7.56 16.71 2.54
C LEU A 477 7.54 17.80 3.61
N ALA A 478 8.26 18.90 3.38
CA ALA A 478 8.27 20.04 4.28
C ALA A 478 8.18 21.34 3.49
N ARG A 479 7.20 22.20 3.85
CA ARG A 479 7.04 23.53 3.26
C ARG A 479 7.60 24.59 4.21
N ASP A 480 8.43 25.49 3.72
CA ASP A 480 8.91 26.64 4.49
C ASP A 480 7.98 27.85 4.40
N GLY A 481 8.25 28.87 5.20
CA GLY A 481 7.45 30.10 5.25
C GLY A 481 7.47 30.93 3.95
N SER A 482 8.39 30.66 3.02
CA SER A 482 8.40 31.29 1.69
C SER A 482 7.48 30.58 0.68
N GLY A 483 6.91 29.44 1.07
CA GLY A 483 6.12 28.57 0.20
C GLY A 483 6.96 27.70 -0.71
N THR A 484 8.22 27.43 -0.37
CA THR A 484 9.04 26.43 -1.03
C THR A 484 8.79 25.06 -0.41
N LEU A 485 8.52 24.05 -1.22
CA LEU A 485 8.35 22.67 -0.81
C LEU A 485 9.66 21.89 -0.99
N PHE A 486 10.04 21.16 0.03
CA PHE A 486 11.21 20.30 0.05
C PHE A 486 10.82 18.85 0.27
N LEU A 487 11.55 17.95 -0.37
CA LEU A 487 11.49 16.51 -0.15
C LEU A 487 12.71 16.06 0.67
N TYR A 488 12.44 15.30 1.72
CA TYR A 488 13.39 14.56 2.52
C TYR A 488 13.21 13.08 2.25
N ARG A 489 14.11 12.48 1.47
CA ARG A 489 14.05 11.04 1.19
C ARG A 489 14.43 10.25 2.42
N GLY A 490 13.65 9.21 2.71
CA GLY A 490 13.95 8.27 3.76
C GLY A 490 15.18 7.41 3.43
N THR A 491 15.97 7.11 4.44
CA THR A 491 17.16 6.24 4.31
C THR A 491 16.89 4.82 4.83
N GLY A 492 15.80 4.62 5.58
CA GLY A 492 15.55 3.39 6.33
C GLY A 492 16.48 3.22 7.54
N SER A 493 17.01 4.31 8.10
CA SER A 493 17.88 4.28 9.28
C SER A 493 17.34 5.18 10.39
N ALA A 494 17.09 4.61 11.56
CA ALA A 494 16.60 5.38 12.70
C ALA A 494 17.55 6.50 13.17
N THR A 495 18.86 6.34 12.99
CA THR A 495 19.87 7.30 13.46
C THR A 495 20.17 8.41 12.45
N ALA A 496 19.88 8.16 11.17
CA ALA A 496 20.05 9.14 10.09
C ALA A 496 18.85 8.98 9.11
N PRO A 497 17.62 9.33 9.54
CA PRO A 497 16.42 8.93 8.81
C PRO A 497 16.25 9.59 7.44
N PHE A 498 16.98 10.68 7.19
CA PHE A 498 16.84 11.45 5.95
C PHE A 498 18.15 11.60 5.18
N ALA A 499 18.07 11.48 3.87
CA ALA A 499 19.07 12.00 2.96
C ALA A 499 18.99 13.54 2.89
N SER A 500 19.97 14.18 2.23
CA SER A 500 19.94 15.62 1.98
C SER A 500 18.66 16.03 1.26
N ARG A 501 17.99 17.07 1.77
CA ARG A 501 16.74 17.56 1.20
C ARG A 501 16.91 18.02 -0.24
N ARG A 502 15.85 17.85 -1.04
CA ARG A 502 15.72 18.38 -2.40
C ARG A 502 14.59 19.39 -2.45
N SER A 503 14.78 20.48 -3.18
CA SER A 503 13.67 21.41 -3.46
C SER A 503 12.81 20.85 -4.58
N ILE A 504 11.50 20.78 -4.36
CA ILE A 504 10.49 20.45 -5.38
C ILE A 504 10.05 21.72 -6.10
N GLY A 505 10.26 22.90 -5.51
CA GLY A 505 9.94 24.19 -6.09
C GLY A 505 9.14 25.11 -5.18
N GLY A 506 8.94 26.33 -5.63
CA GLY A 506 8.17 27.37 -4.94
C GLY A 506 6.70 27.39 -5.33
N GLY A 507 5.97 28.38 -4.79
CA GLY A 507 4.55 28.61 -5.10
C GLY A 507 3.56 27.84 -4.23
N TRP A 508 4.02 26.98 -3.34
CA TRP A 508 3.16 26.17 -2.46
C TRP A 508 2.47 27.00 -1.36
N GLY A 509 2.87 28.27 -1.17
CA GLY A 509 2.20 29.23 -0.30
C GLY A 509 0.76 29.57 -0.74
N THR A 510 0.38 29.25 -1.99
CA THR A 510 -1.01 29.39 -2.47
C THR A 510 -1.98 28.44 -1.76
N TYR A 511 -1.49 27.35 -1.13
CA TYR A 511 -2.31 26.36 -0.47
C TYR A 511 -2.40 26.66 1.02
N THR A 512 -3.62 26.85 1.51
CA THR A 512 -3.93 27.03 2.93
C THR A 512 -3.83 25.71 3.68
N LEU A 513 -4.20 24.60 3.01
CA LEU A 513 -4.08 23.24 3.55
C LEU A 513 -3.31 22.37 2.57
N LEU A 514 -2.47 21.50 3.12
CA LEU A 514 -1.74 20.45 2.40
C LEU A 514 -1.88 19.14 3.16
N VAL A 515 -2.07 18.04 2.44
CA VAL A 515 -2.09 16.69 3.00
C VAL A 515 -1.47 15.70 2.01
N ALA A 516 -0.70 14.76 2.52
CA ALA A 516 -0.18 13.62 1.78
C ALA A 516 -1.00 12.37 2.17
N PRO A 517 -2.02 12.00 1.36
CA PRO A 517 -2.93 10.90 1.70
C PRO A 517 -2.28 9.52 1.48
N GLY A 518 -1.07 9.45 0.94
CA GLY A 518 -0.47 8.26 0.39
C GLY A 518 -0.84 8.08 -1.07
N ASP A 519 -0.81 6.84 -1.56
CA ASP A 519 -1.11 6.51 -2.96
C ASP A 519 -2.63 6.48 -3.20
N ILE A 520 -3.19 7.56 -3.71
CA ILE A 520 -4.59 7.63 -4.15
C ILE A 520 -4.77 7.32 -5.63
N SER A 521 -3.67 7.19 -6.36
CA SER A 521 -3.65 6.85 -7.79
C SER A 521 -3.52 5.35 -8.05
N GLY A 522 -3.07 4.58 -7.07
CA GLY A 522 -2.88 3.13 -7.16
C GLY A 522 -1.65 2.73 -7.97
N ASP A 523 -0.66 3.63 -8.09
CA ASP A 523 0.56 3.40 -8.87
C ASP A 523 1.78 3.02 -8.02
N GLY A 524 1.59 2.88 -6.70
CA GLY A 524 2.63 2.52 -5.73
C GLY A 524 3.46 3.71 -5.24
N ARG A 525 3.05 4.96 -5.55
CA ARG A 525 3.74 6.18 -5.12
C ARG A 525 2.79 7.07 -4.33
N ALA A 526 3.32 7.74 -3.35
CA ALA A 526 2.53 8.68 -2.57
C ALA A 526 2.20 9.95 -3.36
N ASP A 527 1.01 10.49 -3.15
CA ASP A 527 0.46 11.67 -3.80
C ASP A 527 0.32 12.85 -2.83
N LEU A 528 0.13 14.05 -3.36
CA LEU A 528 -0.06 15.27 -2.57
C LEU A 528 -1.36 15.97 -2.97
N LEU A 529 -2.09 16.44 -1.97
CA LEU A 529 -3.28 17.26 -2.14
C LEU A 529 -3.06 18.65 -1.54
N GLY A 530 -3.56 19.70 -2.24
CA GLY A 530 -3.50 21.08 -1.77
C GLY A 530 -4.84 21.79 -1.94
N VAL A 531 -5.26 22.51 -0.90
CA VAL A 531 -6.47 23.35 -0.90
C VAL A 531 -6.05 24.81 -0.96
N ASN A 532 -6.53 25.55 -1.97
CA ASN A 532 -6.30 26.98 -2.07
C ASN A 532 -7.29 27.80 -1.21
N ALA A 533 -7.08 29.12 -1.15
CA ALA A 533 -7.96 30.00 -0.36
C ALA A 533 -9.41 30.02 -0.83
N ALA A 534 -9.68 29.71 -2.10
CA ALA A 534 -11.04 29.59 -2.63
C ALA A 534 -11.73 28.26 -2.27
N GLY A 535 -11.01 27.35 -1.63
CA GLY A 535 -11.53 26.02 -1.28
C GLY A 535 -11.47 25.00 -2.41
N ASP A 536 -10.73 25.29 -3.47
CA ASP A 536 -10.47 24.33 -4.52
C ASP A 536 -9.41 23.33 -4.07
N LEU A 537 -9.70 22.05 -4.25
CA LEU A 537 -8.78 20.95 -4.00
C LEU A 537 -8.06 20.58 -5.30
N TYR A 538 -6.74 20.54 -5.23
CA TYR A 538 -5.86 20.11 -6.32
C TYR A 538 -5.06 18.89 -5.90
N ARG A 539 -4.87 17.96 -6.84
CA ARG A 539 -3.97 16.83 -6.69
C ARG A 539 -2.70 17.01 -7.48
N TYR A 540 -1.63 16.38 -6.98
CA TYR A 540 -0.33 16.21 -7.59
C TYR A 540 0.08 14.76 -7.41
N LEU A 541 0.18 14.00 -8.49
CA LEU A 541 0.58 12.60 -8.41
C LEU A 541 2.10 12.49 -8.24
N GLY A 542 2.53 11.49 -7.47
CA GLY A 542 3.93 11.14 -7.35
C GLY A 542 4.53 10.70 -8.69
N THR A 543 5.71 11.22 -9.03
CA THR A 543 6.38 10.87 -10.30
C THR A 543 7.42 9.77 -10.18
N GLY A 544 7.70 9.33 -8.95
CA GLY A 544 8.81 8.42 -8.66
C GLY A 544 10.18 9.08 -8.81
N THR A 545 10.23 10.43 -8.73
CA THR A 545 11.48 11.21 -8.75
C THR A 545 11.56 12.13 -7.54
N ASP A 546 12.76 12.54 -7.17
CA ASP A 546 13.00 13.44 -6.04
C ASP A 546 12.98 14.93 -6.42
N THR A 547 12.59 15.28 -7.64
CA THR A 547 12.71 16.62 -8.20
C THR A 547 11.40 17.25 -8.62
N ALA A 548 10.34 16.46 -8.85
CA ALA A 548 9.08 16.96 -9.38
C ALA A 548 7.88 16.13 -8.97
N LEU A 549 6.73 16.79 -8.93
CA LEU A 549 5.41 16.20 -8.87
C LEU A 549 4.76 16.21 -10.24
N GLY A 550 3.75 15.38 -10.44
CA GLY A 550 2.89 15.39 -11.60
C GLY A 550 2.16 16.74 -11.78
N ALA A 551 1.54 16.92 -12.93
CA ALA A 551 0.78 18.13 -13.24
C ALA A 551 -0.34 18.38 -12.23
N ARG A 552 -0.58 19.64 -11.90
CA ARG A 552 -1.68 20.08 -11.05
C ARG A 552 -3.03 19.78 -11.72
N VAL A 553 -3.89 19.04 -11.03
CA VAL A 553 -5.26 18.73 -11.49
C VAL A 553 -6.25 19.12 -10.42
N LYS A 554 -7.26 19.95 -10.76
CA LYS A 554 -8.37 20.24 -9.84
C LYS A 554 -9.24 18.99 -9.69
N THR A 555 -9.43 18.53 -8.45
CA THR A 555 -10.17 17.31 -8.14
C THR A 555 -11.38 17.53 -7.24
N GLY A 556 -11.54 18.74 -6.66
CA GLY A 556 -12.68 19.06 -5.81
C GLY A 556 -12.81 20.55 -5.53
N HIS A 557 -13.88 20.91 -4.81
CA HIS A 557 -14.14 22.27 -4.33
C HIS A 557 -14.92 22.22 -3.00
N GLY A 558 -15.05 23.38 -2.33
CA GLY A 558 -15.78 23.46 -1.06
C GLY A 558 -14.93 23.11 0.17
N PHE A 559 -13.62 22.90 0.01
CA PHE A 559 -12.71 22.50 1.08
C PHE A 559 -12.32 23.65 2.04
N GLN A 560 -12.74 24.90 1.80
CA GLN A 560 -12.56 26.02 2.73
C GLN A 560 -13.36 25.86 4.03
N THR A 561 -14.26 24.90 4.10
CA THR A 561 -15.03 24.55 5.31
C THR A 561 -14.17 23.82 6.35
N TYR A 562 -13.04 23.25 5.93
CA TYR A 562 -12.14 22.52 6.81
C TYR A 562 -11.12 23.45 7.48
N ALA A 563 -10.81 23.13 8.74
CA ALA A 563 -9.76 23.76 9.51
C ALA A 563 -8.41 23.08 9.28
N ASP A 564 -8.42 21.73 9.16
CA ASP A 564 -7.23 20.92 8.99
C ASP A 564 -7.51 19.68 8.11
N LEU A 565 -6.44 19.17 7.49
CA LEU A 565 -6.36 17.87 6.82
C LEU A 565 -5.19 17.07 7.43
N TYR A 566 -5.44 15.78 7.72
CA TYR A 566 -4.50 14.87 8.38
C TYR A 566 -4.13 13.68 7.53
#